data_d34e94ad12538f95062e9a516df03bf2
#
_entry.id   d34e94ad12538f95062e9a516df03bf2
#
_cell.length_a   1.000
_cell.length_b   1.000
_cell.length_c   1.000
_cell.angle_alpha   90.00
_cell.angle_beta   90.00
_cell.angle_gamma   90.00
#
_symmetry.space_group_name_H-M   'P 1'
#
loop_
_entity.id
_entity.type
_entity.pdbx_description
1 polymer ?
#
loop_
_entity_poly.entity_id
_entity_poly.type
_entity_poly.pdbx_seq_one_letter_code
_entity_poly.pdbx_strand_id
1 'polypeptide(L)'
;MELIFRSSLPAPYHDALARLVFFNRGQRAAETAIVQVVDRYGTPVIVAGAAGLRVVVSSREDVQCVFALTPGAAGREPALAGMVLFLRTSIPEIEVLHIAVADHCRRSRRAASDIVIALVQAVRASAQRLRGVERLTMAYLNGRAFQITVGSDAQLVRNGTDRVASELA
;
A
#
# COMPACT_ATOMS: atom_id res chain seq x y z
N MET A 1 -0.02 -15.77 -7.57
CA MET A 1 -1.37 -15.14 -7.62
C MET A 1 -1.31 -13.99 -8.61
N GLU A 2 -2.22 -13.95 -9.57
CA GLU A 2 -2.32 -12.82 -10.51
C GLU A 2 -3.01 -11.64 -9.82
N LEU A 3 -2.44 -10.42 -9.96
CA LEU A 3 -2.99 -9.18 -9.41
C LEU A 3 -3.07 -8.11 -10.50
N ILE A 4 -4.16 -7.35 -10.47
CA ILE A 4 -4.37 -6.19 -11.31
C ILE A 4 -4.10 -4.94 -10.46
N PHE A 5 -3.24 -4.03 -10.93
CA PHE A 5 -2.92 -2.79 -10.22
C PHE A 5 -3.61 -1.60 -10.84
N ARG A 6 -4.15 -0.71 -9.98
CA ARG A 6 -4.80 0.55 -10.39
C ARG A 6 -4.42 1.68 -9.43
N SER A 7 -4.36 2.90 -9.94
CA SER A 7 -4.14 4.13 -9.15
C SER A 7 -5.44 4.79 -8.68
N SER A 8 -6.58 4.35 -9.22
CA SER A 8 -7.93 4.78 -8.84
C SER A 8 -8.90 3.62 -9.00
N LEU A 9 -10.02 3.68 -8.28
CA LEU A 9 -11.07 2.66 -8.34
C LEU A 9 -12.39 3.27 -8.84
N PRO A 10 -13.21 2.52 -9.58
CA PRO A 10 -14.58 2.92 -9.88
C PRO A 10 -15.43 3.13 -8.62
N ALA A 11 -16.47 3.97 -8.72
CA ALA A 11 -17.35 4.29 -7.59
C ALA A 11 -17.94 3.07 -6.85
N PRO A 12 -18.33 1.96 -7.50
CA PRO A 12 -18.85 0.77 -6.80
C PRO A 12 -17.89 0.16 -5.75
N TYR A 13 -16.59 0.48 -5.81
CA TYR A 13 -15.62 -0.01 -4.81
C TYR A 13 -15.62 0.80 -3.50
N HIS A 14 -16.43 1.86 -3.37
CA HIS A 14 -16.40 2.76 -2.21
C HIS A 14 -16.48 2.01 -0.86
N ASP A 15 -17.46 1.13 -0.71
CA ASP A 15 -17.66 0.40 0.57
C ASP A 15 -16.54 -0.61 0.85
N ALA A 16 -16.02 -1.25 -0.19
CA ALA A 16 -14.88 -2.16 -0.06
C ALA A 16 -13.61 -1.37 0.36
N LEU A 17 -13.42 -0.18 -0.24
CA LEU A 17 -12.31 0.70 0.08
C LEU A 17 -12.44 1.27 1.49
N ALA A 18 -13.62 1.72 1.92
CA ALA A 18 -13.86 2.20 3.28
C ALA A 18 -13.55 1.12 4.33
N ARG A 19 -13.97 -0.11 4.08
CA ARG A 19 -13.63 -1.25 4.95
C ARG A 19 -12.12 -1.51 4.99
N LEU A 20 -11.44 -1.42 3.87
CA LEU A 20 -10.01 -1.65 3.79
C LEU A 20 -9.23 -0.56 4.54
N VAL A 21 -9.64 0.71 4.41
CA VAL A 21 -8.95 1.86 5.00
C VAL A 21 -9.25 2.02 6.49
N PHE A 22 -10.52 1.87 6.92
CA PHE A 22 -10.95 2.26 8.26
C PHE A 22 -11.27 1.09 9.19
N PHE A 23 -11.63 -0.08 8.65
CA PHE A 23 -12.16 -1.19 9.43
C PHE A 23 -11.40 -2.50 9.24
N ASN A 24 -10.16 -2.43 8.75
CA ASN A 24 -9.34 -3.59 8.53
C ASN A 24 -8.81 -4.16 9.86
N ARG A 25 -9.10 -5.42 10.13
CA ARG A 25 -8.66 -6.10 11.36
C ARG A 25 -7.14 -6.17 11.51
N GLY A 26 -6.41 -6.19 10.40
CA GLY A 26 -4.94 -6.20 10.40
C GLY A 26 -4.29 -4.91 10.91
N GLN A 27 -5.03 -3.81 10.97
CA GLN A 27 -4.50 -2.53 11.46
C GLN A 27 -4.12 -2.56 12.95
N ARG A 28 -4.71 -3.45 13.74
CA ARG A 28 -4.37 -3.61 15.16
C ARG A 28 -2.88 -3.93 15.39
N ALA A 29 -2.30 -4.74 14.51
CA ALA A 29 -0.88 -5.09 14.62
C ALA A 29 0.06 -3.91 14.28
N ALA A 30 -0.45 -2.91 13.55
CA ALA A 30 0.30 -1.74 13.10
C ALA A 30 -0.19 -0.43 13.74
N GLU A 31 -0.99 -0.49 14.80
CA GLU A 31 -1.68 0.67 15.40
C GLU A 31 -0.71 1.82 15.71
N THR A 32 0.40 1.54 16.38
CA THR A 32 1.40 2.56 16.73
C THR A 32 1.96 3.27 15.49
N ALA A 33 2.26 2.52 14.43
CA ALA A 33 2.77 3.09 13.19
C ALA A 33 1.69 3.90 12.45
N ILE A 34 0.44 3.44 12.48
CA ILE A 34 -0.70 4.16 11.90
C ILE A 34 -0.90 5.50 12.62
N VAL A 35 -0.87 5.50 13.96
CA VAL A 35 -0.97 6.74 14.76
C VAL A 35 0.14 7.72 14.39
N GLN A 36 1.39 7.26 14.29
CA GLN A 36 2.51 8.12 13.88
C GLN A 36 2.32 8.73 12.47
N VAL A 37 1.79 7.95 11.53
CA VAL A 37 1.49 8.44 10.17
C VAL A 37 0.34 9.46 10.20
N VAL A 38 -0.71 9.20 10.98
CA VAL A 38 -1.84 10.13 11.16
C VAL A 38 -1.39 11.43 11.81
N ASP A 39 -0.56 11.36 12.85
CA ASP A 39 -0.02 12.54 13.53
C ASP A 39 0.84 13.41 12.59
N ARG A 40 1.60 12.75 11.70
CA ARG A 40 2.51 13.45 10.79
C ARG A 40 1.87 13.95 9.50
N TYR A 41 0.95 13.18 8.93
CA TYR A 41 0.40 13.42 7.59
C TYR A 41 -1.12 13.62 7.56
N GLY A 42 -1.79 13.47 8.70
CA GLY A 42 -3.24 13.59 8.81
C GLY A 42 -3.99 12.28 8.55
N THR A 43 -5.29 12.34 8.73
CA THR A 43 -6.20 11.19 8.61
C THR A 43 -6.41 10.81 7.13
N PRO A 44 -6.46 9.53 6.79
CA PRO A 44 -6.81 9.10 5.44
C PRO A 44 -8.26 9.49 5.10
N VAL A 45 -8.46 9.95 3.87
CA VAL A 45 -9.76 10.37 3.34
C VAL A 45 -9.97 9.75 1.97
N ILE A 46 -11.14 9.17 1.73
CA ILE A 46 -11.54 8.69 0.41
C ILE A 46 -12.10 9.86 -0.37
N VAL A 47 -11.52 10.18 -1.51
CA VAL A 47 -11.96 11.24 -2.39
C VAL A 47 -12.41 10.67 -3.74
N ALA A 48 -13.52 11.22 -4.25
CA ALA A 48 -14.01 10.93 -5.61
C ALA A 48 -13.58 12.05 -6.55
N GLY A 49 -12.97 11.68 -7.66
CA GLY A 49 -12.56 12.60 -8.71
C GLY A 49 -12.93 12.07 -10.10
N ALA A 50 -12.57 12.81 -11.13
CA ALA A 50 -12.85 12.42 -12.52
C ALA A 50 -12.24 11.05 -12.89
N ALA A 51 -11.10 10.69 -12.29
CA ALA A 51 -10.42 9.40 -12.50
C ALA A 51 -10.97 8.26 -11.62
N GLY A 52 -11.93 8.52 -10.73
CA GLY A 52 -12.49 7.57 -9.77
C GLY A 52 -12.09 7.85 -8.33
N LEU A 53 -12.25 6.84 -7.47
CA LEU A 53 -11.94 6.91 -6.05
C LEU A 53 -10.43 6.81 -5.82
N ARG A 54 -9.91 7.65 -4.93
CA ARG A 54 -8.54 7.59 -4.41
C ARG A 54 -8.55 7.77 -2.90
N VAL A 55 -7.43 7.42 -2.26
CA VAL A 55 -7.19 7.74 -0.85
C VAL A 55 -6.10 8.80 -0.78
N VAL A 56 -6.35 9.85 -0.04
CA VAL A 56 -5.40 10.92 0.29
C VAL A 56 -5.30 11.05 1.80
N VAL A 57 -4.39 11.86 2.31
CA VAL A 57 -4.39 12.24 3.74
C VAL A 57 -4.78 13.70 3.89
N SER A 58 -5.45 14.04 4.98
CA SER A 58 -6.12 15.33 5.15
C SER A 58 -5.19 16.54 5.06
N SER A 59 -3.91 16.40 5.35
CA SER A 59 -2.92 17.49 5.27
C SER A 59 -2.15 17.55 3.95
N ARG A 60 -2.31 16.56 3.05
CA ARG A 60 -1.54 16.45 1.81
C ARG A 60 -2.32 15.81 0.67
N GLU A 61 -2.42 16.50 -0.44
CA GLU A 61 -3.08 16.00 -1.65
C GLU A 61 -2.14 15.25 -2.61
N ASP A 62 -0.82 15.39 -2.43
CA ASP A 62 0.21 14.76 -3.27
C ASP A 62 0.47 13.27 -2.94
N VAL A 63 -0.30 12.72 -2.01
CA VAL A 63 -0.28 11.29 -1.69
C VAL A 63 -0.79 10.47 -2.88
N GLN A 64 -0.04 9.46 -3.21
CA GLN A 64 -0.38 8.49 -4.26
C GLN A 64 -0.88 7.20 -3.63
N CYS A 65 -1.76 6.51 -4.34
CA CYS A 65 -2.24 5.20 -3.94
C CYS A 65 -2.14 4.21 -5.10
N VAL A 66 -1.86 2.95 -4.76
CA VAL A 66 -1.96 1.82 -5.67
C VAL A 66 -2.87 0.79 -5.03
N PHE A 67 -3.86 0.34 -5.79
CA PHE A 67 -4.80 -0.71 -5.42
C PHE A 67 -4.42 -2.01 -6.11
N ALA A 68 -4.42 -3.11 -5.37
CA ALA A 68 -4.30 -4.46 -5.89
C ALA A 68 -5.69 -5.12 -5.92
N LEU A 69 -6.06 -5.66 -7.06
CA LEU A 69 -7.31 -6.40 -7.24
C LEU A 69 -6.98 -7.83 -7.67
N THR A 70 -7.74 -8.79 -7.16
CA THR A 70 -7.74 -10.16 -7.68
C THR A 70 -8.72 -10.24 -8.85
N PRO A 71 -8.35 -10.93 -9.95
CA PRO A 71 -9.28 -11.16 -11.04
C PRO A 71 -10.58 -11.81 -10.54
N GLY A 72 -11.70 -11.33 -11.04
CA GLY A 72 -13.00 -11.98 -10.81
C GLY A 72 -13.09 -13.30 -11.60
N ALA A 73 -13.89 -14.23 -11.12
CA ALA A 73 -14.32 -15.36 -11.94
C ALA A 73 -15.09 -14.84 -13.19
N ALA A 74 -15.22 -15.68 -14.22
CA ALA A 74 -15.88 -15.28 -15.47
C ALA A 74 -17.20 -14.52 -15.22
N GLY A 75 -17.28 -13.27 -15.69
CA GLY A 75 -18.45 -12.41 -15.52
C GLY A 75 -18.57 -11.69 -14.16
N ARG A 76 -17.61 -11.82 -13.27
CA ARG A 76 -17.57 -11.07 -11.99
C ARG A 76 -16.52 -9.97 -12.04
N GLU A 77 -16.82 -8.85 -11.41
CA GLU A 77 -15.83 -7.78 -11.23
C GLU A 77 -14.64 -8.25 -10.37
N PRO A 78 -13.44 -7.69 -10.62
CA PRO A 78 -12.28 -7.92 -9.77
C PRO A 78 -12.55 -7.53 -8.32
N ALA A 79 -12.03 -8.27 -7.36
CA ALA A 79 -12.20 -7.96 -5.95
C ALA A 79 -10.99 -7.15 -5.40
N LEU A 80 -11.25 -6.14 -4.57
CA LEU A 80 -10.20 -5.35 -3.94
C LEU A 80 -9.45 -6.21 -2.92
N ALA A 81 -8.16 -6.47 -3.19
CA ALA A 81 -7.31 -7.34 -2.37
C ALA A 81 -6.43 -6.56 -1.39
N GLY A 82 -6.01 -5.34 -1.77
CA GLY A 82 -5.18 -4.51 -0.92
C GLY A 82 -4.90 -3.14 -1.52
N MET A 83 -4.21 -2.31 -0.74
CA MET A 83 -3.77 -0.99 -1.18
C MET A 83 -2.46 -0.59 -0.52
N VAL A 84 -1.75 0.35 -1.13
CA VAL A 84 -0.61 1.04 -0.56
C VAL A 84 -0.75 2.55 -0.78
N LEU A 85 -0.47 3.32 0.28
CA LEU A 85 -0.34 4.77 0.24
C LEU A 85 1.12 5.16 0.35
N PHE A 86 1.57 6.08 -0.47
CA PHE A 86 2.94 6.56 -0.45
C PHE A 86 3.01 8.00 -0.97
N LEU A 87 4.08 8.69 -0.62
CA LEU A 87 4.36 10.02 -1.13
C LEU A 87 5.87 10.24 -1.30
N ARG A 88 6.23 11.23 -2.11
CA ARG A 88 7.61 11.66 -2.25
C ARG A 88 7.92 12.69 -1.17
N THR A 89 8.73 12.33 -0.18
CA THR A 89 9.12 13.23 0.92
C THR A 89 10.28 14.15 0.56
N SER A 90 11.17 13.68 -0.33
CA SER A 90 12.31 14.44 -0.85
C SER A 90 12.70 13.93 -2.24
N ILE A 91 13.67 14.57 -2.89
CA ILE A 91 14.16 14.12 -4.21
C ILE A 91 14.59 12.64 -4.18
N PRO A 92 15.45 12.18 -3.24
CA PRO A 92 15.92 10.81 -3.25
C PRO A 92 14.95 9.81 -2.62
N GLU A 93 13.80 10.25 -2.04
CA GLU A 93 13.05 9.39 -1.14
C GLU A 93 11.55 9.38 -1.39
N ILE A 94 10.99 8.16 -1.45
CA ILE A 94 9.56 7.87 -1.35
C ILE A 94 9.31 7.19 0.00
N GLU A 95 8.34 7.69 0.75
CA GLU A 95 7.88 7.08 2.00
C GLU A 95 6.54 6.36 1.78
N VAL A 96 6.51 5.08 2.15
CA VAL A 96 5.26 4.31 2.23
C VAL A 96 4.60 4.61 3.56
N LEU A 97 3.42 5.19 3.49
CA LEU A 97 2.65 5.62 4.66
C LEU A 97 1.81 4.50 5.24
N HIS A 98 1.21 3.68 4.36
CA HIS A 98 0.30 2.64 4.79
C HIS A 98 0.17 1.53 3.74
N ILE A 99 0.12 0.28 4.21
CA ILE A 99 -0.26 -0.88 3.40
C ILE A 99 -1.40 -1.59 4.11
N ALA A 100 -2.45 -1.90 3.37
CA ALA A 100 -3.58 -2.66 3.87
C ALA A 100 -3.90 -3.84 2.93
N VAL A 101 -4.21 -4.99 3.53
CA VAL A 101 -4.67 -6.20 2.82
C VAL A 101 -6.07 -6.52 3.28
N ALA A 102 -6.98 -6.78 2.35
CA ALA A 102 -8.37 -7.05 2.64
C ALA A 102 -8.55 -8.33 3.48
N ASP A 103 -9.48 -8.31 4.44
CA ASP A 103 -9.67 -9.39 5.41
C ASP A 103 -9.93 -10.75 4.74
N HIS A 104 -10.64 -10.79 3.62
CA HIS A 104 -10.88 -12.03 2.88
C HIS A 104 -9.60 -12.65 2.28
N CYS A 105 -8.58 -11.84 2.01
CA CYS A 105 -7.26 -12.30 1.54
C CYS A 105 -6.34 -12.73 2.70
N ARG A 106 -6.67 -12.39 3.94
CA ARG A 106 -5.87 -12.72 5.15
C ARG A 106 -6.14 -14.11 5.70
N ARG A 107 -7.05 -14.88 5.10
CA ARG A 107 -7.31 -16.29 5.49
C ARG A 107 -6.07 -17.18 5.37
N SER A 108 -5.15 -16.82 4.49
CA SER A 108 -3.83 -17.43 4.35
C SER A 108 -2.77 -16.37 4.59
N ARG A 109 -1.88 -16.59 5.56
CA ARG A 109 -0.72 -15.72 5.82
C ARG A 109 0.13 -15.56 4.57
N ARG A 110 0.32 -16.62 3.80
CA ARG A 110 1.07 -16.60 2.54
C ARG A 110 0.41 -15.68 1.51
N ALA A 111 -0.91 -15.79 1.31
CA ALA A 111 -1.62 -14.94 0.36
C ALA A 111 -1.56 -13.45 0.76
N ALA A 112 -1.68 -13.13 2.05
CA ALA A 112 -1.52 -11.77 2.54
C ALA A 112 -0.11 -11.25 2.30
N SER A 113 0.92 -12.05 2.58
CA SER A 113 2.32 -11.70 2.32
C SER A 113 2.60 -11.45 0.84
N ASP A 114 2.09 -12.31 -0.05
CA ASP A 114 2.24 -12.15 -1.49
C ASP A 114 1.65 -10.82 -1.99
N ILE A 115 0.50 -10.39 -1.43
CA ILE A 115 -0.14 -9.11 -1.76
C ILE A 115 0.73 -7.93 -1.28
N VAL A 116 1.23 -7.98 -0.04
CA VAL A 116 2.13 -6.94 0.50
C VAL A 116 3.37 -6.79 -0.37
N ILE A 117 4.03 -7.92 -0.70
CA ILE A 117 5.21 -7.95 -1.56
C ILE A 117 4.91 -7.31 -2.92
N ALA A 118 3.80 -7.70 -3.53
CA ALA A 118 3.40 -7.20 -4.85
C ALA A 118 3.09 -5.68 -4.82
N LEU A 119 2.45 -5.17 -3.75
CA LEU A 119 2.20 -3.73 -3.56
C LEU A 119 3.51 -2.94 -3.41
N VAL A 120 4.46 -3.42 -2.60
CA VAL A 120 5.78 -2.80 -2.45
C VAL A 120 6.55 -2.80 -3.76
N GLN A 121 6.48 -3.89 -4.54
CA GLN A 121 7.09 -3.96 -5.87
C GLN A 121 6.45 -2.96 -6.84
N ALA A 122 5.14 -2.76 -6.80
CA ALA A 122 4.45 -1.77 -7.62
C ALA A 122 4.89 -0.33 -7.29
N VAL A 123 5.07 0.00 -6.00
CA VAL A 123 5.65 1.30 -5.58
C VAL A 123 7.08 1.44 -6.06
N ARG A 124 7.89 0.39 -5.93
CA ARG A 124 9.28 0.39 -6.41
C ARG A 124 9.36 0.61 -7.92
N ALA A 125 8.54 -0.07 -8.70
CA ALA A 125 8.47 0.12 -10.15
C ALA A 125 8.06 1.56 -10.52
N SER A 126 7.18 2.19 -9.74
CA SER A 126 6.83 3.59 -9.88
C SER A 126 8.00 4.51 -9.53
N ALA A 127 8.71 4.21 -8.44
CA ALA A 127 9.90 4.95 -8.00
C ALA A 127 11.03 4.93 -9.04
N GLN A 128 11.27 3.79 -9.69
CA GLN A 128 12.29 3.63 -10.74
C GLN A 128 12.05 4.52 -11.98
N ARG A 129 10.81 4.93 -12.23
CA ARG A 129 10.44 5.85 -13.32
C ARG A 129 10.65 7.32 -12.96
N LEU A 130 10.85 7.62 -11.68
CA LEU A 130 11.03 8.98 -11.19
C LEU A 130 12.52 9.31 -11.10
N ARG A 131 12.92 10.44 -11.69
CA ARG A 131 14.29 10.92 -11.61
C ARG A 131 14.71 11.20 -10.17
N GLY A 132 15.88 10.69 -9.78
CA GLY A 132 16.52 10.99 -8.51
C GLY A 132 15.93 10.27 -7.30
N VAL A 133 15.01 9.31 -7.48
CA VAL A 133 14.55 8.47 -6.37
C VAL A 133 15.52 7.31 -6.18
N GLU A 134 16.13 7.24 -5.00
CA GLU A 134 17.13 6.25 -4.64
C GLU A 134 16.64 5.30 -3.54
N ARG A 135 15.70 5.77 -2.72
CA ARG A 135 15.25 5.07 -1.51
C ARG A 135 13.73 5.00 -1.43
N LEU A 136 13.27 3.85 -0.96
CA LEU A 136 11.91 3.63 -0.51
C LEU A 136 11.97 3.36 0.99
N THR A 137 11.33 4.20 1.80
CA THR A 137 11.27 4.05 3.24
C THR A 137 9.85 3.68 3.67
N MET A 138 9.75 3.03 4.81
CA MET A 138 8.47 2.64 5.38
C MET A 138 8.55 2.80 6.89
N ALA A 139 7.67 3.61 7.46
CA ALA A 139 7.59 3.84 8.91
C ALA A 139 6.89 2.67 9.65
N TYR A 140 6.76 1.51 8.99
CA TYR A 140 6.18 0.32 9.56
C TYR A 140 7.26 -0.48 10.29
N LEU A 141 6.89 -1.17 11.33
CA LEU A 141 7.66 -2.16 12.06
C LEU A 141 8.36 -1.62 13.32
N ASN A 142 7.61 -1.54 14.42
CA ASN A 142 8.17 -1.33 15.77
C ASN A 142 9.09 -0.10 15.89
N GLY A 143 8.78 0.99 15.20
CA GLY A 143 9.55 2.24 15.26
C GLY A 143 10.89 2.19 14.52
N ARG A 144 11.16 1.14 13.72
CA ARG A 144 12.34 1.05 12.86
C ARG A 144 11.95 1.40 11.43
N ALA A 145 12.52 2.46 10.90
CA ALA A 145 12.41 2.77 9.49
C ALA A 145 12.99 1.62 8.67
N PHE A 146 12.18 1.06 7.79
CA PHE A 146 12.63 0.05 6.83
C PHE A 146 12.99 0.75 5.52
N GLN A 147 14.19 0.48 5.01
CA GLN A 147 14.70 1.13 3.81
C GLN A 147 14.99 0.10 2.72
N ILE A 148 14.51 0.36 1.50
CA ILE A 148 14.82 -0.40 0.30
C ILE A 148 15.52 0.52 -0.69
N THR A 149 16.67 0.13 -1.23
CA THR A 149 17.34 0.85 -2.32
C THR A 149 16.60 0.57 -3.64
N VAL A 150 16.23 1.61 -4.37
CA VAL A 150 15.40 1.49 -5.58
C VAL A 150 16.14 0.81 -6.72
N GLY A 151 17.46 0.95 -6.81
CA GLY A 151 18.32 0.39 -7.87
C GLY A 151 18.94 -0.99 -7.59
N SER A 152 18.76 -1.58 -6.40
CA SER A 152 19.39 -2.85 -6.05
C SER A 152 18.64 -4.07 -6.58
N ASP A 153 19.38 -5.15 -6.88
CA ASP A 153 18.84 -6.40 -7.43
C ASP A 153 17.73 -7.05 -6.59
N ALA A 154 16.86 -7.79 -7.26
CA ALA A 154 15.65 -8.40 -6.71
C ALA A 154 15.84 -9.27 -5.44
N GLN A 155 17.08 -9.68 -5.14
CA GLN A 155 17.40 -10.55 -4.01
C GLN A 155 17.39 -9.83 -2.66
N LEU A 156 17.82 -8.57 -2.63
CA LEU A 156 17.75 -7.72 -1.41
C LEU A 156 16.31 -7.33 -1.06
N VAL A 157 15.47 -7.22 -2.08
CA VAL A 157 14.02 -6.93 -1.91
C VAL A 157 13.29 -8.10 -1.25
N ARG A 158 13.62 -9.36 -1.58
CA ARG A 158 12.98 -10.52 -0.96
C ARG A 158 13.17 -10.55 0.55
N ASN A 159 14.39 -10.40 1.03
CA ASN A 159 14.67 -10.47 2.47
C ASN A 159 14.00 -9.32 3.26
N GLY A 160 13.96 -8.12 2.67
CA GLY A 160 13.31 -6.98 3.31
C GLY A 160 11.78 -7.05 3.23
N THR A 161 11.24 -7.46 2.11
CA THR A 161 9.79 -7.53 1.88
C THR A 161 9.17 -8.72 2.62
N ASP A 162 9.88 -9.85 2.73
CA ASP A 162 9.44 -11.01 3.51
C ASP A 162 9.29 -10.66 5.01
N ARG A 163 10.18 -9.82 5.53
CA ARG A 163 10.07 -9.33 6.91
C ARG A 163 8.85 -8.43 7.08
N VAL A 164 8.63 -7.47 6.19
CA VAL A 164 7.45 -6.59 6.18
C VAL A 164 6.17 -7.42 6.06
N ALA A 165 6.13 -8.35 5.12
CA ALA A 165 4.99 -9.22 4.90
C ALA A 165 4.68 -10.11 6.12
N SER A 166 5.71 -10.55 6.84
CA SER A 166 5.60 -11.36 8.05
C SER A 166 5.02 -10.59 9.25
N GLU A 167 5.23 -9.28 9.32
CA GLU A 167 4.75 -8.44 10.42
C GLU A 167 3.35 -7.84 10.15
N LEU A 168 2.97 -7.70 8.85
CA LEU A 168 1.66 -7.18 8.43
C LEU A 168 0.62 -8.29 8.15
N ALA A 169 1.02 -9.54 8.10
CA ALA A 169 0.17 -10.70 7.85
C ALA A 169 -0.32 -11.35 9.14
#